data_3ce39053a2356865861ab3f195c695f6
#
_entry.id   3ce39053a2356865861ab3f195c695f6
#
_cell.length_a   1.000
_cell.length_b   1.000
_cell.length_c   1.000
_cell.angle_alpha   90.00
_cell.angle_beta   90.00
_cell.angle_gamma   90.00
#
_symmetry.space_group_name_H-M   'P 1'
#
loop_
_entity.id
_entity.type
_entity.pdbx_description
1 polymer ?
#
loop_
_entity_poly.entity_id
_entity_poly.type
_entity_poly.pdbx_seq_one_letter_code
_entity_poly.pdbx_strand_id
1 'polypeptide(L)'
;DYPDAENFLQLLYGPNAAPGSNSSNYSNPEFDKIFVQATTMQDGPERTALYEKLSEMSADAVPWIYGLHRTEVRLQQGWLRNFKFIEFNHTQAQYLNVDLEAKKELLKKF
;
A
#
# COMPACT_ATOMS: atom_id res chain seq x y z
N ASP A 1 -4.75 2.28 0.47
CA ASP A 1 -5.37 3.33 -0.36
C ASP A 1 -4.48 4.58 -0.43
N TYR A 2 -3.61 4.81 0.57
CA TYR A 2 -2.64 5.90 0.62
C TYR A 2 -1.33 5.41 1.29
N PRO A 3 -0.18 6.03 0.98
CA PRO A 3 1.14 5.56 1.42
C PRO A 3 1.47 6.02 2.86
N ASP A 4 0.70 5.54 3.82
CA ASP A 4 0.92 5.78 5.24
C ASP A 4 0.75 4.45 6.01
N ALA A 5 1.52 4.26 7.07
CA ALA A 5 1.42 3.07 7.91
C ALA A 5 0.04 2.94 8.58
N GLU A 6 -0.62 4.05 8.87
CA GLU A 6 -1.99 4.08 9.37
C GLU A 6 -2.94 3.26 8.49
N ASN A 7 -2.82 3.36 7.16
CA ASN A 7 -3.68 2.66 6.21
C ASN A 7 -3.64 1.14 6.38
N PHE A 8 -2.55 0.59 6.84
CA PHE A 8 -2.39 -0.84 7.10
C PHE A 8 -2.75 -1.20 8.54
N LEU A 9 -2.29 -0.42 9.51
CA LEU A 9 -2.45 -0.71 10.93
C LEU A 9 -3.89 -0.50 11.43
N GLN A 10 -4.68 0.36 10.76
CA GLN A 10 -6.11 0.48 11.05
C GLN A 10 -6.89 -0.83 10.89
N LEU A 11 -6.36 -1.77 10.11
CA LEU A 11 -6.96 -3.09 9.92
C LEU A 11 -6.84 -3.98 11.16
N LEU A 12 -6.09 -3.54 12.17
CA LEU A 12 -5.93 -4.18 13.47
C LEU A 12 -6.48 -3.34 14.63
N TYR A 13 -6.97 -2.14 14.34
CA TYR A 13 -7.57 -1.28 15.34
C TYR A 13 -8.87 -1.88 15.86
N GLY A 14 -8.96 -2.14 17.17
CA GLY A 14 -10.06 -2.88 17.78
C GLY A 14 -11.45 -2.31 17.47
N PRO A 15 -11.69 -0.98 17.59
CA PRO A 15 -12.96 -0.36 17.22
C PRO A 15 -13.40 -0.57 15.77
N ASN A 16 -12.50 -0.93 14.87
CA ASN A 16 -12.81 -1.27 13.49
C ASN A 16 -13.19 -2.75 13.28
N ALA A 17 -13.47 -3.50 14.35
CA ALA A 17 -13.90 -4.90 14.28
C ALA A 17 -15.07 -5.12 13.30
N ALA A 18 -15.22 -6.37 12.84
CA ALA A 18 -16.25 -6.73 11.86
C ALA A 18 -17.65 -6.23 12.29
N PRO A 19 -18.44 -5.63 11.36
CA PRO A 19 -18.28 -5.60 9.90
C PRO A 19 -17.34 -4.49 9.37
N GLY A 20 -16.54 -3.87 10.22
CA GLY A 20 -15.54 -2.88 9.85
C GLY A 20 -14.30 -3.50 9.20
N SER A 21 -13.25 -2.68 9.03
CA SER A 21 -12.04 -3.06 8.30
C SER A 21 -11.14 -4.07 9.03
N ASN A 22 -11.26 -4.20 10.35
CA ASN A 22 -10.55 -5.20 11.14
C ASN A 22 -11.27 -6.55 11.09
N SER A 23 -11.10 -7.28 10.00
CA SER A 23 -11.74 -8.57 9.76
C SER A 23 -11.20 -9.70 10.65
N SER A 24 -10.02 -9.53 11.24
CA SER A 24 -9.45 -10.49 12.19
C SER A 24 -10.09 -10.42 13.58
N ASN A 25 -10.82 -9.35 13.85
CA ASN A 25 -11.33 -9.00 15.19
C ASN A 25 -10.22 -8.94 16.26
N TYR A 26 -8.99 -8.63 15.83
CA TYR A 26 -7.90 -8.39 16.78
C TYR A 26 -8.29 -7.27 17.75
N SER A 27 -8.02 -7.47 19.02
CA SER A 27 -8.34 -6.52 20.07
C SER A 27 -7.22 -6.47 21.08
N ASN A 28 -6.57 -5.32 21.16
CA ASN A 28 -5.53 -5.05 22.14
C ASN A 28 -5.60 -3.58 22.57
N PRO A 29 -6.02 -3.28 23.81
CA PRO A 29 -6.18 -1.91 24.27
C PRO A 29 -4.89 -1.07 24.24
N GLU A 30 -3.73 -1.69 24.40
CA GLU A 30 -2.43 -0.98 24.27
C GLU A 30 -2.17 -0.59 22.81
N PHE A 31 -2.41 -1.51 21.87
CA PHE A 31 -2.33 -1.25 20.44
C PHE A 31 -3.25 -0.09 20.07
N ASP A 32 -4.51 -0.14 20.47
CA ASP A 32 -5.51 0.87 20.16
C ASP A 32 -5.11 2.25 20.68
N LYS A 33 -4.58 2.33 21.89
CA LYS A 33 -4.10 3.58 22.48
C LYS A 33 -2.94 4.18 21.69
N ILE A 34 -1.96 3.37 21.33
CA ILE A 34 -0.78 3.82 20.54
C ILE A 34 -1.22 4.23 19.14
N PHE A 35 -2.12 3.47 18.52
CA PHE A 35 -2.66 3.78 17.21
C PHE A 35 -3.33 5.15 17.18
N VAL A 36 -4.24 5.42 18.10
CA VAL A 36 -4.91 6.73 18.22
C VAL A 36 -3.89 7.86 18.45
N GLN A 37 -2.88 7.63 19.28
CA GLN A 37 -1.82 8.62 19.48
C GLN A 37 -1.08 8.91 18.17
N ALA A 38 -0.66 7.89 17.43
CA ALA A 38 0.09 8.04 16.18
C ALA A 38 -0.72 8.76 15.09
N THR A 39 -2.03 8.49 14.98
CA THR A 39 -2.91 9.13 13.98
C THR A 39 -3.10 10.63 14.21
N THR A 40 -2.92 11.11 15.43
CA THR A 40 -3.04 12.53 15.77
C THR A 40 -1.72 13.32 15.64
N MET A 41 -0.61 12.62 15.38
CA MET A 41 0.71 13.25 15.26
C MET A 41 1.00 13.68 13.83
N GLN A 42 1.80 14.74 13.69
CA GLN A 42 2.40 15.10 12.42
C GLN A 42 3.50 14.11 12.03
N ASP A 43 3.76 14.01 10.72
CA ASP A 43 4.84 13.16 10.22
C ASP A 43 6.19 13.53 10.82
N GLY A 44 6.91 12.51 11.27
CA GLY A 44 8.18 12.66 11.91
C GLY A 44 8.68 11.38 12.58
N PRO A 45 9.92 11.40 13.08
CA PRO A 45 10.56 10.22 13.66
C PRO A 45 9.79 9.65 14.87
N GLU A 46 9.12 10.49 15.64
CA GLU A 46 8.35 10.04 16.80
C GLU A 46 7.10 9.26 16.37
N ARG A 47 6.37 9.75 15.35
CA ARG A 47 5.23 9.04 14.76
C ARG A 47 5.67 7.71 14.13
N THR A 48 6.79 7.72 13.41
CA THR A 48 7.38 6.51 12.81
C THR A 48 7.68 5.46 13.89
N ALA A 49 8.32 5.84 14.99
CA ALA A 49 8.62 4.93 16.08
C ALA A 49 7.36 4.28 16.70
N LEU A 50 6.25 5.01 16.79
CA LEU A 50 4.98 4.43 17.25
C LEU A 50 4.44 3.40 16.26
N TYR A 51 4.52 3.64 14.95
CA TYR A 51 4.09 2.68 13.95
C TYR A 51 5.01 1.45 13.87
N GLU A 52 6.31 1.61 14.08
CA GLU A 52 7.24 0.50 14.22
C GLU A 52 6.85 -0.38 15.43
N LYS A 53 6.60 0.24 16.58
CA LYS A 53 6.10 -0.49 17.77
C LYS A 53 4.79 -1.24 17.49
N LEU A 54 3.83 -0.61 16.82
CA LEU A 54 2.57 -1.26 16.43
C LEU A 54 2.79 -2.45 15.48
N SER A 55 3.75 -2.33 14.57
CA SER A 55 4.13 -3.41 13.66
C SER A 55 4.74 -4.60 14.41
N GLU A 56 5.61 -4.34 15.38
CA GLU A 56 6.18 -5.37 16.28
C GLU A 56 5.07 -6.06 17.08
N MET A 57 4.17 -5.29 17.70
CA MET A 57 3.04 -5.86 18.44
C MET A 57 2.14 -6.73 17.56
N SER A 58 1.95 -6.36 16.29
CA SER A 58 1.17 -7.18 15.35
C SER A 58 1.91 -8.44 14.95
N ALA A 59 3.23 -8.37 14.79
CA ALA A 59 4.04 -9.54 14.46
C ALA A 59 4.05 -10.57 15.60
N ASP A 60 4.13 -10.11 16.84
CA ASP A 60 4.10 -10.97 18.03
C ASP A 60 2.73 -11.63 18.27
N ALA A 61 1.66 -10.87 18.02
CA ALA A 61 0.29 -11.36 18.21
C ALA A 61 -0.21 -12.28 17.08
N VAL A 62 0.42 -12.20 15.90
CA VAL A 62 0.09 -13.00 14.70
C VAL A 62 -1.41 -13.00 14.37
N PRO A 63 -2.09 -11.84 14.29
CA PRO A 63 -3.52 -11.78 13.94
C PRO A 63 -3.78 -12.19 12.48
N TRP A 64 -2.72 -12.24 11.66
CA TRP A 64 -2.73 -12.62 10.26
C TRP A 64 -1.68 -13.68 9.96
N ILE A 65 -1.89 -14.43 8.89
CA ILE A 65 -0.84 -15.27 8.30
C ILE A 65 -0.09 -14.40 7.28
N TYR A 66 1.14 -14.02 7.62
CA TYR A 66 2.03 -13.29 6.72
C TYR A 66 2.60 -14.26 5.68
N GLY A 67 2.02 -14.28 4.49
CA GLY A 67 2.35 -15.28 3.48
C GLY A 67 3.51 -14.89 2.58
N LEU A 68 3.30 -13.89 1.72
CA LEU A 68 4.25 -13.56 0.66
C LEU A 68 4.11 -12.10 0.21
N HIS A 69 5.17 -11.61 -0.41
CA HIS A 69 5.14 -10.38 -1.19
C HIS A 69 4.84 -10.72 -2.66
N ARG A 70 3.83 -10.06 -3.22
CA ARG A 70 3.47 -10.26 -4.62
C ARG A 70 4.49 -9.56 -5.53
N THR A 71 4.98 -10.31 -6.52
CA THR A 71 5.78 -9.76 -7.61
C THR A 71 4.93 -9.68 -8.87
N GLU A 72 4.87 -8.50 -9.48
CA GLU A 72 4.18 -8.30 -10.75
C GLU A 72 5.19 -8.12 -11.88
N VAL A 73 4.97 -8.83 -12.98
CA VAL A 73 5.70 -8.62 -14.23
C VAL A 73 4.78 -7.92 -15.21
N ARG A 74 5.16 -6.74 -15.66
CA ARG A 74 4.40 -5.97 -16.65
C ARG A 74 5.14 -5.93 -17.96
N LEU A 75 4.49 -6.42 -19.00
CA LEU A 75 4.96 -6.33 -20.37
C LEU A 75 4.32 -5.12 -21.03
N GLN A 76 5.13 -4.28 -21.65
CA GLN A 76 4.63 -3.12 -22.40
C GLN A 76 5.29 -3.02 -23.74
N GLN A 77 4.57 -2.43 -24.68
CA GLN A 77 5.09 -2.19 -26.01
C GLN A 77 6.11 -1.05 -26.01
N GLY A 78 7.17 -1.17 -26.85
CA GLY A 78 8.23 -0.17 -26.91
C GLY A 78 7.79 1.23 -27.39
N TRP A 79 6.59 1.35 -27.99
CA TRP A 79 6.00 2.64 -28.38
C TRP A 79 5.17 3.32 -27.29
N LEU A 80 4.91 2.64 -26.14
CA LEU A 80 4.24 3.27 -25.01
C LEU A 80 5.23 4.13 -24.23
N ARG A 81 4.94 5.42 -24.14
CA ARG A 81 5.80 6.40 -23.45
C ARG A 81 5.17 6.84 -22.13
N ASN A 82 6.02 7.37 -21.26
CA ASN A 82 5.64 7.90 -19.95
C ASN A 82 5.01 6.92 -18.98
N PHE A 83 5.16 5.61 -19.22
CA PHE A 83 4.78 4.62 -18.24
C PHE A 83 5.78 4.66 -17.09
N LYS A 84 5.25 4.84 -15.87
CA LYS A 84 6.00 4.70 -14.61
C LYS A 84 5.23 3.77 -13.69
N PHE A 85 5.93 2.83 -13.09
CA PHE A 85 5.31 2.05 -12.03
C PHE A 85 5.15 2.93 -10.79
N ILE A 86 3.92 3.07 -10.33
CA ILE A 86 3.57 3.78 -9.10
C ILE A 86 2.52 2.92 -8.41
N GLU A 87 2.82 2.46 -7.21
CA GLU A 87 1.98 1.52 -6.48
C GLU A 87 0.63 2.13 -6.07
N PHE A 88 0.62 3.41 -5.69
CA PHE A 88 -0.55 4.14 -5.23
C PHE A 88 -1.16 5.05 -6.30
N ASN A 89 -1.16 4.63 -7.54
CA ASN A 89 -1.70 5.45 -8.62
C ASN A 89 -3.08 4.95 -9.08
N HIS A 90 -4.09 5.77 -8.89
CA HIS A 90 -5.45 5.47 -9.32
C HIS A 90 -5.67 5.61 -10.82
N THR A 91 -4.89 6.45 -11.51
CA THR A 91 -4.94 6.56 -12.98
C THR A 91 -3.63 7.04 -13.58
N GLN A 92 -3.10 6.26 -14.51
CA GLN A 92 -1.91 6.62 -15.29
C GLN A 92 -2.29 7.07 -16.72
N ALA A 93 -3.52 6.81 -17.13
CA ALA A 93 -3.94 6.98 -18.53
C ALA A 93 -3.69 8.40 -19.07
N GLN A 94 -3.87 9.42 -18.24
CA GLN A 94 -3.66 10.82 -18.62
C GLN A 94 -2.20 11.19 -18.93
N TYR A 95 -1.25 10.39 -18.47
CA TYR A 95 0.19 10.63 -18.69
C TYR A 95 0.78 9.74 -19.77
N LEU A 96 0.06 8.71 -20.18
CA LEU A 96 0.52 7.78 -21.22
C LEU A 96 0.47 8.44 -22.58
N ASN A 97 1.49 8.20 -23.38
CA ASN A 97 1.54 8.64 -24.76
C ASN A 97 1.98 7.48 -25.67
N VAL A 98 1.48 7.48 -26.89
CA VAL A 98 1.81 6.50 -27.92
C VAL A 98 2.68 7.16 -28.97
N ASP A 99 3.92 6.69 -29.10
CA ASP A 99 4.81 7.07 -30.18
C ASP A 99 4.36 6.34 -31.47
N LEU A 100 3.63 7.07 -32.29
CA LEU A 100 3.04 6.51 -33.52
C LEU A 100 4.07 6.05 -34.54
N GLU A 101 5.19 6.74 -34.65
CA GLU A 101 6.24 6.35 -35.60
C GLU A 101 6.95 5.08 -35.11
N ALA A 102 7.32 5.02 -33.84
CA ALA A 102 7.89 3.82 -33.25
C ALA A 102 6.92 2.61 -33.36
N LYS A 103 5.61 2.87 -33.20
CA LYS A 103 4.58 1.84 -33.39
C LYS A 103 4.55 1.32 -34.80
N LYS A 104 4.53 2.20 -35.83
CA LYS A 104 4.53 1.82 -37.24
C LYS A 104 5.77 1.00 -37.60
N GLU A 105 6.95 1.43 -37.13
CA GLU A 105 8.21 0.72 -37.41
C GLU A 105 8.27 -0.67 -36.78
N LEU A 106 7.76 -0.80 -35.55
CA LEU A 106 7.69 -2.12 -34.90
C LEU A 106 6.70 -3.06 -35.57
N LEU A 107 5.54 -2.57 -35.99
CA LEU A 107 4.51 -3.40 -36.66
C LEU A 107 4.94 -3.90 -38.04
N LYS A 108 5.92 -3.27 -38.71
CA LYS A 108 6.48 -3.77 -39.96
C LYS A 108 7.34 -5.03 -39.78
N LYS A 109 7.74 -5.35 -38.55
CA LYS A 109 8.61 -6.49 -38.23
C LYS A 109 7.85 -7.78 -37.94
N PHE A 110 6.56 -7.69 -37.89
CA PHE A 110 5.63 -8.80 -37.70
C PHE A 110 4.63 -8.92 -38.85
#